data_9f20e7e8613aabf227fc267d68d01d78
#
_entry.id   9f20e7e8613aabf227fc267d68d01d78
#
_cell.length_a   1.000
_cell.length_b   1.000
_cell.length_c   1.000
_cell.angle_alpha   90.00
_cell.angle_beta   90.00
_cell.angle_gamma   90.00
#
_symmetry.space_group_name_H-M   'P 1'
#
loop_
_entity.id
_entity.type
_entity.pdbx_description
1 polymer ?
#
loop_
_entity_poly.entity_id
_entity_poly.type
_entity_poly.pdbx_seq_one_letter_code
_entity_poly.pdbx_strand_id
1 'polypeptide(L)'
;CIRDRYRMEHTVIHDEKVDRFEVFESGQIAYLQYDEKNGVLDILHTIVPPQLEGQGIAQALTEAAVRYASVVGLKIRPTCSFAKMFFTRHTQYKDMLVE
;
A
#
# COMPACT_ATOMS: atom_id res chain seq x y z
N CYS A 1 20.31 -14.13 9.15
CA CYS A 1 19.97 -13.88 9.13
C CYS A 1 19.72 -13.60 9.21
N ILE A 2 19.55 -13.26 9.24
CA ILE A 2 19.04 -12.86 9.23
C ILE A 2 18.62 -12.88 8.89
N ARG A 3 18.39 -13.01 8.41
CA ARG A 3 17.76 -12.96 7.83
C ARG A 3 16.83 -13.41 7.70
N ASP A 4 16.59 -13.92 7.77
CA ASP A 4 15.53 -14.36 7.75
C ASP A 4 14.52 -13.63 7.97
N ARG A 5 14.52 -12.89 8.66
CA ARG A 5 13.59 -12.12 8.93
C ARG A 5 13.26 -11.30 7.90
N TYR A 6 13.92 -10.96 7.19
CA TYR A 6 13.58 -10.13 6.29
C TYR A 6 13.01 -10.68 5.18
N ARG A 7 12.82 -11.79 5.20
CA ARG A 7 12.16 -12.30 4.23
C ARG A 7 10.84 -11.84 4.14
N MET A 8 10.33 -11.09 5.00
CA MET A 8 9.03 -10.48 4.89
C MET A 8 9.07 -9.17 4.11
N GLU A 9 10.20 -8.81 3.59
CA GLU A 9 10.29 -7.62 2.79
C GLU A 9 9.95 -7.91 1.35
N HIS A 10 9.20 -7.02 0.74
CA HIS A 10 8.82 -7.15 -0.65
C HIS A 10 9.23 -5.88 -1.39
N THR A 11 9.74 -6.06 -2.60
CA THR A 11 10.10 -4.92 -3.43
C THR A 11 8.83 -4.34 -4.02
N VAL A 12 8.53 -3.10 -3.67
CA VAL A 12 7.34 -2.42 -4.17
C VAL A 12 7.76 -1.44 -5.24
N ILE A 13 7.12 -1.54 -6.41
CA ILE A 13 7.38 -0.67 -7.53
C ILE A 13 6.24 0.31 -7.64
N HIS A 14 6.57 1.60 -7.70
CA HIS A 14 5.57 2.64 -7.85
C HIS A 14 5.46 3.00 -9.33
N ASP A 15 4.37 2.61 -9.96
CA ASP A 15 4.13 2.89 -11.37
C ASP A 15 3.17 4.06 -11.48
N GLU A 16 3.73 5.25 -11.64
CA GLU A 16 2.94 6.47 -11.66
C GLU A 16 2.09 6.62 -12.93
N LYS A 17 2.44 5.90 -13.98
CA LYS A 17 1.69 6.00 -15.22
C LYS A 17 0.28 5.44 -15.07
N VAL A 18 0.10 4.46 -14.20
CA VAL A 18 -1.20 3.84 -13.99
C VAL A 18 -1.66 3.97 -12.55
N ASP A 19 -0.99 4.80 -11.75
CA ASP A 19 -1.35 5.08 -10.36
C ASP A 19 -1.43 3.81 -9.54
N ARG A 20 -0.33 3.05 -9.54
CA ARG A 20 -0.26 1.78 -8.81
C ARG A 20 1.02 1.64 -8.04
N PHE A 21 0.92 0.93 -6.93
CA PHE A 21 2.08 0.31 -6.28
C PHE A 21 1.96 -1.19 -6.54
N GLU A 22 3.04 -1.83 -6.95
CA GLU A 22 3.01 -3.20 -7.44
C GLU A 22 4.09 -4.05 -6.81
N VAL A 23 3.78 -5.34 -6.59
CA VAL A 23 4.75 -6.34 -6.17
C VAL A 23 4.64 -7.51 -7.14
N PHE A 24 5.77 -7.92 -7.69
CA PHE A 24 5.84 -9.08 -8.60
C PHE A 24 6.51 -10.22 -7.85
N GLU A 25 5.82 -11.32 -7.68
CA GLU A 25 6.38 -12.48 -7.00
C GLU A 25 5.81 -13.75 -7.58
N SER A 26 6.66 -14.74 -7.79
CA SER A 26 6.25 -16.08 -8.23
C SER A 26 5.38 -16.03 -9.48
N GLY A 27 5.71 -15.13 -10.40
CA GLY A 27 4.94 -14.99 -11.63
C GLY A 27 3.60 -14.33 -11.46
N GLN A 28 3.30 -13.80 -10.29
CA GLN A 28 2.04 -13.14 -9.99
C GLN A 28 2.28 -11.67 -9.71
N ILE A 29 1.23 -10.87 -9.86
CA ILE A 29 1.32 -9.46 -9.53
C ILE A 29 0.26 -9.12 -8.50
N ALA A 30 0.69 -8.42 -7.43
CA ALA A 30 -0.21 -7.83 -6.46
C ALA A 30 -0.09 -6.33 -6.61
N TYR A 31 -1.19 -5.60 -6.40
CA TYR A 31 -1.11 -4.15 -6.59
C TYR A 31 -2.10 -3.41 -5.72
N LEU A 32 -1.77 -2.14 -5.49
CA LEU A 32 -2.64 -1.18 -4.85
C LEU A 32 -2.90 -0.09 -5.87
N GLN A 33 -4.18 0.11 -6.22
CA GLN A 33 -4.59 1.13 -7.17
C GLN A 33 -5.05 2.36 -6.40
N TYR A 34 -4.57 3.52 -6.80
CA TYR A 34 -4.96 4.75 -6.13
C TYR A 34 -5.33 5.83 -7.15
N ASP A 35 -5.88 6.92 -6.63
CA ASP A 35 -6.15 8.13 -7.41
C ASP A 35 -5.56 9.29 -6.62
N GLU A 36 -4.89 10.20 -7.30
CA GLU A 36 -4.26 11.34 -6.64
C GLU A 36 -4.91 12.61 -7.18
N LYS A 37 -5.57 13.36 -6.30
CA LYS A 37 -6.34 14.51 -6.73
C LYS A 37 -6.52 15.48 -5.57
N ASN A 38 -6.28 16.75 -5.83
CA ASN A 38 -6.53 17.81 -4.85
C ASN A 38 -5.84 17.57 -3.52
N GLY A 39 -4.61 17.08 -3.57
CA GLY A 39 -3.83 16.86 -2.36
C GLY A 39 -4.21 15.61 -1.59
N VAL A 40 -4.98 14.72 -2.19
CA VAL A 40 -5.43 13.49 -1.55
C VAL A 40 -5.05 12.28 -2.38
N LEU A 41 -4.48 11.28 -1.73
CA LEU A 41 -4.22 9.98 -2.32
C LEU A 41 -5.34 9.05 -1.87
N ASP A 42 -6.20 8.67 -2.80
CA ASP A 42 -7.37 7.83 -2.51
C ASP A 42 -7.03 6.38 -2.85
N ILE A 43 -6.95 5.52 -1.84
CA ILE A 43 -6.62 4.11 -2.05
C ILE A 43 -7.90 3.39 -2.45
N LEU A 44 -7.97 2.99 -3.72
CA LEU A 44 -9.20 2.46 -4.30
C LEU A 44 -9.33 0.96 -4.14
N HIS A 45 -8.26 0.23 -4.48
CA HIS A 45 -8.27 -1.23 -4.47
C HIS A 45 -6.92 -1.75 -4.05
N THR A 46 -6.91 -2.87 -3.34
CA THR A 46 -5.68 -3.60 -3.05
C THR A 46 -5.95 -5.04 -3.42
N ILE A 47 -5.26 -5.54 -4.44
CA ILE A 47 -5.49 -6.87 -4.99
C ILE A 47 -4.26 -7.73 -4.78
N VAL A 48 -4.43 -8.86 -4.10
CA VAL A 48 -3.35 -9.82 -3.87
C VAL A 48 -3.85 -11.18 -4.34
N PRO A 49 -3.18 -11.81 -5.30
CA PRO A 49 -3.61 -13.14 -5.76
C PRO A 49 -3.59 -14.14 -4.60
N PRO A 50 -4.46 -15.15 -4.64
CA PRO A 50 -4.53 -16.11 -3.53
C PRO A 50 -3.20 -16.78 -3.23
N GLN A 51 -2.36 -17.03 -4.24
CA GLN A 51 -1.07 -17.67 -4.04
C GLN A 51 -0.12 -16.82 -3.21
N LEU A 52 -0.35 -15.51 -3.15
CA LEU A 52 0.53 -14.60 -2.43
C LEU A 52 -0.06 -14.12 -1.10
N GLU A 53 -1.25 -14.56 -0.76
CA GLU A 53 -1.88 -14.12 0.49
C GLU A 53 -1.12 -14.65 1.69
N GLY A 54 -1.21 -13.92 2.78
CA GLY A 54 -0.55 -14.33 4.02
C GLY A 54 0.91 -13.98 4.11
N GLN A 55 1.45 -13.24 3.15
CA GLN A 55 2.87 -12.90 3.13
C GLN A 55 3.14 -11.43 3.44
N GLY A 56 2.12 -10.68 3.84
CA GLY A 56 2.32 -9.27 4.20
C GLY A 56 2.41 -8.35 3.01
N ILE A 57 2.02 -8.80 1.81
CA ILE A 57 2.16 -7.98 0.62
C ILE A 57 1.19 -6.80 0.63
N ALA A 58 -0.06 -7.02 1.02
CA ALA A 58 -1.02 -5.92 1.08
C ALA A 58 -0.56 -4.84 2.04
N GLN A 59 0.02 -5.25 3.17
CA GLN A 59 0.56 -4.29 4.12
C GLN A 59 1.75 -3.54 3.54
N ALA A 60 2.64 -4.24 2.84
CA ALA A 60 3.79 -3.60 2.22
C ALA A 60 3.36 -2.57 1.18
N LEU A 61 2.34 -2.90 0.39
CA LEU A 61 1.81 -1.97 -0.61
C LEU A 61 1.23 -0.73 0.05
N THR A 62 0.47 -0.93 1.13
CA THR A 62 -0.15 0.20 1.83
C THR A 62 0.91 1.08 2.49
N GLU A 63 1.94 0.47 3.06
CA GLU A 63 3.02 1.25 3.68
C GLU A 63 3.79 2.04 2.64
N ALA A 64 3.96 1.49 1.44
CA ALA A 64 4.62 2.23 0.37
C ALA A 64 3.78 3.45 -0.02
N ALA A 65 2.47 3.30 -0.08
CA ALA A 65 1.58 4.42 -0.38
C ALA A 65 1.67 5.50 0.71
N VAL A 66 1.75 5.09 1.98
CA VAL A 66 1.89 6.03 3.08
C VAL A 66 3.19 6.81 2.94
N ARG A 67 4.29 6.11 2.65
CA ARG A 67 5.57 6.80 2.49
C ARG A 67 5.53 7.80 1.35
N TYR A 68 4.96 7.41 0.22
CA TYR A 68 4.84 8.31 -0.92
C TYR A 68 4.02 9.54 -0.54
N ALA A 69 2.87 9.33 0.08
CA ALA A 69 2.00 10.44 0.47
C ALA A 69 2.71 11.38 1.45
N SER A 70 3.49 10.81 2.37
CA SER A 70 4.23 11.60 3.33
C SER A 70 5.28 12.48 2.65
N VAL A 71 6.00 11.90 1.68
CA VAL A 71 7.09 12.62 1.02
C VAL A 71 6.53 13.77 0.17
N VAL A 72 5.42 13.54 -0.54
CA VAL A 72 4.90 14.57 -1.44
C VAL A 72 3.82 15.43 -0.79
N GLY A 73 3.46 15.16 0.46
CA GLY A 73 2.55 16.04 1.18
C GLY A 73 1.07 15.80 0.91
N LEU A 74 0.67 14.54 0.69
CA LEU A 74 -0.72 14.21 0.43
C LEU A 74 -1.41 13.68 1.68
N LYS A 75 -2.70 13.92 1.78
CA LYS A 75 -3.53 13.21 2.73
C LYS A 75 -4.01 11.92 2.09
N ILE A 76 -4.51 10.99 2.90
CA ILE A 76 -4.91 9.67 2.42
C ILE A 76 -6.39 9.47 2.69
N ARG A 77 -7.10 8.98 1.66
CA ARG A 77 -8.48 8.54 1.83
C ARG A 77 -8.51 7.03 1.63
N PRO A 78 -8.82 6.27 2.70
CA PRO A 78 -8.84 4.81 2.57
C PRO A 78 -10.21 4.32 2.12
N THR A 79 -10.45 4.36 0.81
CA THR A 79 -11.71 3.88 0.25
C THR A 79 -11.80 2.36 0.25
N CYS A 80 -10.68 1.70 0.00
CA CYS A 80 -10.58 0.25 -0.01
C CYS A 80 -10.79 -0.33 1.39
N SER A 81 -11.49 -1.46 1.48
CA SER A 81 -11.78 -2.05 2.80
C SER A 81 -10.51 -2.48 3.52
N PHE A 82 -9.52 -3.01 2.80
CA PHE A 82 -8.25 -3.35 3.44
C PHE A 82 -7.58 -2.10 4.00
N ALA A 83 -7.59 -1.02 3.24
CA ALA A 83 -6.97 0.23 3.70
C ALA A 83 -7.67 0.75 4.95
N LYS A 84 -8.99 0.67 5.00
CA LYS A 84 -9.71 1.09 6.19
C LYS A 84 -9.27 0.30 7.41
N MET A 85 -9.16 -1.03 7.25
CA MET A 85 -8.73 -1.88 8.34
C MET A 85 -7.30 -1.56 8.74
N PHE A 86 -6.43 -1.36 7.74
CA PHE A 86 -5.03 -1.06 7.99
C PHE A 86 -4.90 0.19 8.88
N PHE A 87 -5.60 1.25 8.52
CA PHE A 87 -5.45 2.51 9.26
C PHE A 87 -6.18 2.47 10.60
N THR A 88 -7.15 1.60 10.76
CA THR A 88 -7.76 1.38 12.06
C THR A 88 -6.75 0.77 13.02
N ARG A 89 -5.89 -0.11 12.50
CA ARG A 89 -4.90 -0.78 13.35
C ARG A 89 -3.62 0.03 13.53
N HIS A 90 -3.31 0.88 12.56
CA HIS A 90 -2.05 1.65 12.58
C HIS A 90 -2.37 3.10 12.83
N THR A 91 -2.73 3.41 14.08
CA THR A 91 -3.21 4.74 14.43
C THR A 91 -2.12 5.81 14.36
N GLN A 92 -0.86 5.42 14.23
CA GLN A 92 0.21 6.40 14.08
C GLN A 92 0.07 7.23 12.81
N TYR A 93 -0.73 6.76 11.86
CA TYR A 93 -0.94 7.49 10.60
C TYR A 93 -2.21 8.32 10.58
N LYS A 94 -2.93 8.40 11.70
CA LYS A 94 -4.26 9.02 11.65
C LYS A 94 -4.22 10.48 11.22
N ASP A 95 -3.12 11.18 11.47
CA ASP A 95 -3.02 12.59 11.07
C ASP A 95 -2.90 12.76 9.57
N MET A 96 -2.62 11.71 8.83
CA MET A 96 -2.53 11.77 7.39
C MET A 96 -3.86 11.51 6.71
N LEU A 97 -4.86 11.06 7.45
CA LEU A 97 -6.13 10.69 6.85
C LEU A 97 -7.02 11.90 6.66
N VAL A 98 -7.78 11.91 5.54
CA VAL A 98 -8.81 12.92 5.37
C VAL A 98 -9.99 12.53 6.23
N GLU A 99 -10.74 13.53 6.63
CA GLU A 99 -11.88 13.31 7.52
C GLU A 99 -13.15 13.08 6.83
#